data_f719e866a3f8fdcb33799fbed0182950
#
_entry.id   f719e866a3f8fdcb33799fbed0182950
#
_cell.length_a   1.000
_cell.length_b   1.000
_cell.length_c   1.000
_cell.angle_alpha   90.00
_cell.angle_beta   90.00
_cell.angle_gamma   90.00
#
_symmetry.space_group_name_H-M   'P 1'
#
loop_
_entity.id
_entity.type
_entity.pdbx_description
1 polymer ?
#
loop_
_entity_poly.entity_id
_entity_poly.type
_entity_poly.pdbx_seq_one_letter_code
_entity_poly.pdbx_strand_id
1 'polypeptide(L)'
;MAISPIKTIKSTVTISVVAALMVAGFAFAQTSPEPRTPPIKPSRPAKTAADGIAQYRALIAEDNPAELFEAKGENLWKQARGPKNNSLERCDLGKGPGVIKGAFVLLPKYFADTNKVQDLESRLLHCMASIQGFDATQIAAQPFGKGEQANLEAYVAWIAGESKGQPFAISQAHPEEKKMYELGKRMFFYRGGTHDFACASCHASDNIRIRLQDLPNLTQQAGAAAGFGAWPAYRVSSGELWGMQRRINDCFRQQRFPYPGYTSDVTVALSVYMGVTAAGGQSIAPSIKR
;
A
#
# COMPACT_ATOMS: atom_id res chain seq x y z
N MET A 1 -24.29 -57.64 -20.78
CA MET A 1 -23.72 -58.93 -20.34
C MET A 1 -22.32 -59.07 -20.89
N ALA A 2 -21.33 -58.99 -20.04
CA ALA A 2 -20.04 -59.69 -20.03
C ALA A 2 -19.09 -58.94 -19.09
N ILE A 3 -18.90 -59.57 -17.94
CA ILE A 3 -17.99 -59.12 -16.89
C ILE A 3 -16.63 -59.75 -17.22
N SER A 4 -15.56 -58.95 -17.29
CA SER A 4 -14.19 -59.41 -17.50
C SER A 4 -13.40 -59.33 -16.20
N PRO A 5 -12.54 -60.30 -15.89
CA PRO A 5 -12.03 -60.56 -14.56
C PRO A 5 -10.75 -59.76 -14.23
N ILE A 6 -10.65 -59.46 -12.94
CA ILE A 6 -9.51 -58.82 -12.27
C ILE A 6 -8.30 -59.77 -12.24
N LYS A 7 -7.16 -59.32 -12.80
CA LYS A 7 -5.85 -60.01 -12.67
C LYS A 7 -5.15 -59.61 -11.38
N THR A 8 -5.01 -60.56 -10.49
CA THR A 8 -4.19 -60.49 -9.26
C THR A 8 -2.72 -60.57 -9.61
N ILE A 9 -1.94 -59.58 -9.33
CA ILE A 9 -0.47 -59.61 -9.42
C ILE A 9 0.09 -59.97 -8.05
N LYS A 10 0.69 -61.17 -7.92
CA LYS A 10 1.46 -61.59 -6.73
C LYS A 10 2.88 -60.93 -6.86
N SER A 11 3.20 -60.06 -5.93
CA SER A 11 4.55 -59.49 -5.81
C SER A 11 5.38 -60.32 -4.81
N THR A 12 6.44 -60.94 -5.30
CA THR A 12 7.37 -61.72 -4.50
C THR A 12 8.40 -60.75 -3.92
N VAL A 13 8.45 -60.71 -2.58
CA VAL A 13 9.45 -59.94 -1.83
C VAL A 13 10.75 -60.72 -1.76
N THR A 14 11.79 -60.24 -2.39
CA THR A 14 13.16 -60.80 -2.25
C THR A 14 13.91 -59.93 -1.20
N ILE A 15 14.24 -60.55 -0.10
CA ILE A 15 15.05 -59.92 0.96
C ILE A 15 16.51 -60.09 0.57
N SER A 16 17.18 -59.00 0.21
CA SER A 16 18.65 -58.99 0.04
C SER A 16 19.28 -58.39 1.29
N VAL A 17 19.99 -59.20 2.03
CA VAL A 17 20.86 -58.80 3.14
C VAL A 17 22.12 -58.14 2.53
N VAL A 18 22.31 -56.84 2.74
CA VAL A 18 23.54 -56.14 2.41
C VAL A 18 24.24 -55.76 3.73
N ALA A 19 25.46 -56.27 3.85
CA ALA A 19 26.35 -56.08 4.99
C ALA A 19 26.72 -54.61 5.17
N ALA A 20 26.67 -54.16 6.44
CA ALA A 20 27.09 -52.84 6.85
C ALA A 20 28.62 -52.71 6.83
N LEU A 21 29.13 -51.80 5.99
CA LEU A 21 30.49 -51.23 6.11
C LEU A 21 30.33 -49.88 6.85
N MET A 22 30.78 -49.87 8.11
CA MET A 22 30.93 -48.62 8.87
C MET A 22 32.09 -47.81 8.31
N VAL A 23 31.75 -46.73 7.61
CA VAL A 23 32.70 -45.64 7.32
C VAL A 23 32.37 -44.53 8.32
N ALA A 24 33.30 -44.34 9.27
CA ALA A 24 33.26 -43.18 10.19
C ALA A 24 33.56 -41.91 9.38
N GLY A 25 32.51 -41.28 8.91
CA GLY A 25 32.56 -39.92 8.33
C GLY A 25 32.56 -38.89 9.44
N PHE A 26 33.66 -38.18 9.63
CA PHE A 26 33.73 -36.97 10.42
C PHE A 26 32.81 -35.94 9.78
N ALA A 27 31.63 -35.72 10.36
CA ALA A 27 30.73 -34.62 10.04
C ALA A 27 31.39 -33.32 10.54
N PHE A 28 32.02 -32.56 9.65
CA PHE A 28 32.26 -31.14 9.91
C PHE A 28 30.92 -30.45 9.93
N ALA A 29 30.44 -30.14 11.13
CA ALA A 29 29.32 -29.23 11.33
C ALA A 29 29.75 -27.85 10.82
N GLN A 30 29.33 -27.47 9.61
CA GLN A 30 29.40 -26.11 9.14
C GLN A 30 28.38 -25.33 9.98
N THR A 31 28.85 -24.68 11.03
CA THR A 31 28.08 -23.63 11.72
C THR A 31 27.98 -22.44 10.78
N SER A 32 26.85 -22.31 10.11
CA SER A 32 26.54 -21.06 9.41
C SER A 32 26.61 -19.93 10.44
N PRO A 33 27.29 -18.81 10.12
CA PRO A 33 27.36 -17.69 11.04
C PRO A 33 25.92 -17.17 11.25
N GLU A 34 25.46 -17.23 12.50
CA GLU A 34 24.20 -16.65 12.92
C GLU A 34 24.21 -15.15 12.52
N PRO A 35 23.18 -14.61 11.87
CA PRO A 35 23.14 -13.19 11.53
C PRO A 35 23.26 -12.40 12.83
N ARG A 36 24.38 -11.68 13.00
CA ARG A 36 24.59 -10.82 14.16
C ARG A 36 23.61 -9.68 14.08
N THR A 37 22.56 -9.76 14.87
CA THR A 37 21.68 -8.62 15.13
C THR A 37 22.58 -7.51 15.71
N PRO A 38 22.60 -6.33 15.14
CA PRO A 38 23.35 -5.22 15.72
C PRO A 38 22.86 -4.96 17.15
N PRO A 39 23.74 -4.59 18.08
CA PRO A 39 23.35 -4.35 19.45
C PRO A 39 22.29 -3.25 19.50
N ILE A 40 21.09 -3.60 19.99
CA ILE A 40 20.03 -2.63 20.24
C ILE A 40 20.55 -1.68 21.30
N LYS A 41 20.74 -0.39 20.93
CA LYS A 41 21.08 0.66 21.89
C LYS A 41 20.01 0.66 22.99
N PRO A 42 20.39 0.58 24.28
CA PRO A 42 19.42 0.62 25.35
C PRO A 42 18.64 1.93 25.29
N SER A 43 17.35 1.84 24.93
CA SER A 43 16.44 2.98 24.98
C SER A 43 16.16 3.33 26.44
N ARG A 44 16.03 4.63 26.72
CA ARG A 44 15.61 5.10 28.04
C ARG A 44 14.30 4.41 28.42
N PRO A 45 14.15 3.84 29.63
CA PRO A 45 12.93 3.14 30.01
C PRO A 45 11.72 4.07 29.86
N ALA A 46 10.67 3.57 29.21
CA ALA A 46 9.44 4.31 29.00
C ALA A 46 8.76 4.60 30.34
N LYS A 47 8.38 5.84 30.58
CA LYS A 47 7.67 6.23 31.81
C LYS A 47 6.20 5.82 31.81
N THR A 48 5.60 5.73 30.64
CA THR A 48 4.20 5.34 30.44
C THR A 48 4.06 4.34 29.28
N ALA A 49 2.92 3.65 29.17
CA ALA A 49 2.62 2.80 28.02
C ALA A 49 2.61 3.60 26.69
N ALA A 50 2.18 4.87 26.72
CA ALA A 50 2.21 5.75 25.57
C ALA A 50 3.66 6.07 25.14
N ASP A 51 4.56 6.33 26.09
CA ASP A 51 5.97 6.54 25.81
C ASP A 51 6.62 5.28 25.20
N GLY A 52 6.28 4.10 25.72
CA GLY A 52 6.77 2.84 25.18
C GLY A 52 6.32 2.59 23.74
N ILE A 53 5.08 2.91 23.43
CA ILE A 53 4.53 2.82 22.06
C ILE A 53 5.24 3.83 21.14
N ALA A 54 5.48 5.06 21.62
CA ALA A 54 6.18 6.09 20.84
C ALA A 54 7.63 5.69 20.57
N GLN A 55 8.35 5.17 21.57
CA GLN A 55 9.73 4.67 21.42
C GLN A 55 9.79 3.49 20.42
N TYR A 56 8.89 2.54 20.54
CA TYR A 56 8.80 1.41 19.59
C TYR A 56 8.54 1.88 18.16
N ARG A 57 7.65 2.87 17.98
CA ARG A 57 7.38 3.45 16.66
C ARG A 57 8.61 4.16 16.10
N ALA A 58 9.35 4.89 16.93
CA ALA A 58 10.58 5.56 16.50
C ALA A 58 11.64 4.54 16.05
N LEU A 59 11.85 3.47 16.82
CA LEU A 59 12.80 2.41 16.46
C LEU A 59 12.47 1.73 15.12
N ILE A 60 11.19 1.42 14.89
CA ILE A 60 10.77 0.81 13.61
C ILE A 60 10.91 1.82 12.46
N ALA A 61 10.76 3.12 12.73
CA ALA A 61 10.85 4.15 11.70
C ALA A 61 12.30 4.38 11.22
N GLU A 62 13.31 4.04 12.01
CA GLU A 62 14.73 4.10 11.63
C GLU A 62 15.07 3.09 10.52
N ASP A 63 14.42 1.92 10.53
CA ASP A 63 14.59 0.85 9.53
C ASP A 63 13.25 0.57 8.83
N ASN A 64 12.66 1.59 8.20
CA ASN A 64 11.36 1.45 7.57
C ASN A 64 11.42 0.55 6.33
N PRO A 65 10.81 -0.64 6.33
CA PRO A 65 10.83 -1.55 5.16
C PRO A 65 10.21 -0.95 3.89
N ALA A 66 9.52 0.18 3.98
CA ALA A 66 9.01 0.90 2.82
C ALA A 66 10.13 1.33 1.86
N GLU A 67 11.38 1.52 2.33
CA GLU A 67 12.54 1.86 1.50
C GLU A 67 12.83 0.79 0.43
N LEU A 68 12.55 -0.48 0.72
CA LEU A 68 12.68 -1.55 -0.27
C LEU A 68 11.65 -1.39 -1.42
N PHE A 69 10.46 -0.90 -1.09
CA PHE A 69 9.42 -0.62 -2.08
C PHE A 69 9.74 0.65 -2.88
N GLU A 70 10.35 1.67 -2.25
CA GLU A 70 10.83 2.87 -2.94
C GLU A 70 11.90 2.50 -3.97
N ALA A 71 12.93 1.76 -3.58
CA ALA A 71 13.98 1.29 -4.47
C ALA A 71 13.43 0.42 -5.62
N LYS A 72 12.47 -0.46 -5.32
CA LYS A 72 11.78 -1.25 -6.34
C LYS A 72 10.99 -0.35 -7.29
N GLY A 73 10.26 0.64 -6.78
CA GLY A 73 9.45 1.57 -7.56
C GLY A 73 10.29 2.40 -8.53
N GLU A 74 11.42 2.93 -8.06
CA GLU A 74 12.37 3.65 -8.89
C GLU A 74 12.92 2.79 -10.04
N ASN A 75 13.35 1.57 -9.72
CA ASN A 75 13.86 0.65 -10.74
C ASN A 75 12.80 0.31 -11.79
N LEU A 76 11.58 -0.02 -11.36
CA LEU A 76 10.48 -0.37 -12.26
C LEU A 76 10.05 0.82 -13.15
N TRP A 77 10.14 2.05 -12.66
CA TRP A 77 9.80 3.26 -13.41
C TRP A 77 10.65 3.42 -14.65
N LYS A 78 11.94 3.12 -14.54
CA LYS A 78 12.94 3.24 -15.62
C LYS A 78 12.93 2.03 -16.56
N GLN A 79 12.31 0.91 -16.17
CA GLN A 79 12.28 -0.30 -16.97
C GLN A 79 11.23 -0.21 -18.09
N ALA A 80 11.63 -0.64 -19.29
CA ALA A 80 10.69 -0.91 -20.38
C ALA A 80 9.86 -2.16 -20.03
N ARG A 81 8.52 -2.00 -19.96
CA ARG A 81 7.58 -3.02 -19.50
C ARG A 81 6.28 -2.98 -20.31
N GLY A 82 5.47 -4.01 -20.06
CA GLY A 82 4.16 -4.16 -20.71
C GLY A 82 4.23 -4.47 -22.21
N PRO A 83 3.07 -4.66 -22.84
CA PRO A 83 2.98 -5.00 -24.26
C PRO A 83 3.67 -4.00 -25.21
N LYS A 84 3.72 -2.72 -24.83
CA LYS A 84 4.39 -1.68 -25.66
C LYS A 84 5.88 -1.54 -25.37
N ASN A 85 6.41 -2.31 -24.42
CA ASN A 85 7.83 -2.27 -24.03
C ASN A 85 8.38 -0.86 -23.79
N ASN A 86 7.65 -0.04 -23.01
CA ASN A 86 8.02 1.32 -22.66
C ASN A 86 8.25 1.48 -21.15
N SER A 87 9.15 2.40 -20.76
CA SER A 87 9.27 2.89 -19.38
C SER A 87 8.16 3.89 -19.04
N LEU A 88 7.98 4.19 -17.75
CA LEU A 88 7.03 5.20 -17.28
C LEU A 88 7.63 6.63 -17.25
N GLU A 89 8.86 6.82 -17.71
CA GLU A 89 9.56 8.13 -17.65
C GLU A 89 8.86 9.28 -18.41
N ARG A 90 7.87 8.96 -19.24
CA ARG A 90 7.02 9.97 -19.91
C ARG A 90 5.66 10.18 -19.24
N CYS A 91 5.39 9.48 -18.12
CA CYS A 91 4.14 9.66 -17.38
C CYS A 91 4.11 11.06 -16.75
N ASP A 92 3.06 11.83 -17.03
CA ASP A 92 2.83 13.13 -16.41
C ASP A 92 1.97 12.94 -15.13
N LEU A 93 2.56 13.24 -13.99
CA LEU A 93 1.92 13.24 -12.68
C LEU A 93 1.35 14.61 -12.29
N GLY A 94 1.16 15.50 -13.28
CA GLY A 94 0.59 16.83 -13.09
C GLY A 94 1.60 17.97 -12.91
N LYS A 95 2.88 17.67 -13.15
CA LYS A 95 3.99 18.64 -13.17
C LYS A 95 4.74 18.64 -14.50
N GLY A 96 4.24 17.94 -15.48
CA GLY A 96 4.88 17.63 -16.74
C GLY A 96 5.45 16.22 -16.80
N PRO A 97 5.71 15.70 -18.03
CA PRO A 97 6.19 14.35 -18.23
C PRO A 97 7.48 14.04 -17.45
N GLY A 98 7.50 12.95 -16.70
CA GLY A 98 8.66 12.46 -15.96
C GLY A 98 9.03 13.24 -14.70
N VAL A 99 8.31 14.29 -14.33
CA VAL A 99 8.59 15.06 -13.12
C VAL A 99 7.97 14.37 -11.89
N ILE A 100 8.82 13.77 -11.08
CA ILE A 100 8.41 12.99 -9.90
C ILE A 100 8.41 13.83 -8.63
N LYS A 101 9.51 14.59 -8.41
CA LYS A 101 9.73 15.33 -7.18
C LYS A 101 8.60 16.32 -6.89
N GLY A 102 7.95 16.12 -5.74
CA GLY A 102 6.84 16.96 -5.28
C GLY A 102 5.53 16.76 -6.06
N ALA A 103 5.39 15.69 -6.85
CA ALA A 103 4.15 15.41 -7.58
C ALA A 103 3.06 14.87 -6.64
N PHE A 104 3.42 14.01 -5.68
CA PHE A 104 2.46 13.37 -4.77
C PHE A 104 1.63 14.38 -3.97
N VAL A 105 2.26 15.44 -3.45
CA VAL A 105 1.57 16.44 -2.61
C VAL A 105 0.61 17.37 -3.37
N LEU A 106 0.58 17.26 -4.71
CA LEU A 106 -0.37 17.97 -5.58
C LEU A 106 -1.54 17.09 -6.03
N LEU A 107 -1.53 15.80 -5.68
CA LEU A 107 -2.55 14.82 -6.07
C LEU A 107 -3.49 14.51 -4.89
N PRO A 108 -4.80 14.34 -5.17
CA PRO A 108 -5.48 14.28 -6.47
C PRO A 108 -5.64 15.62 -7.17
N LYS A 109 -5.69 15.62 -8.51
CA LYS A 109 -5.99 16.80 -9.34
C LYS A 109 -6.69 16.43 -10.64
N TYR A 110 -7.23 17.41 -11.34
CA TYR A 110 -7.80 17.24 -12.67
C TYR A 110 -6.72 17.06 -13.73
N PHE A 111 -6.95 16.11 -14.66
CA PHE A 111 -6.13 15.84 -15.83
C PHE A 111 -6.96 15.96 -17.10
N ALA A 112 -6.55 16.89 -17.99
CA ALA A 112 -7.28 17.19 -19.22
C ALA A 112 -7.25 16.02 -20.23
N ASP A 113 -6.18 15.21 -20.25
CA ASP A 113 -6.03 14.07 -21.16
C ASP A 113 -7.02 12.94 -20.88
N THR A 114 -7.50 12.83 -19.65
CA THR A 114 -8.52 11.85 -19.25
C THR A 114 -9.88 12.48 -18.96
N ASN A 115 -9.95 13.81 -18.89
CA ASN A 115 -11.11 14.58 -18.43
C ASN A 115 -11.61 14.09 -17.05
N LYS A 116 -10.68 13.75 -16.14
CA LYS A 116 -10.99 13.21 -14.80
C LYS A 116 -10.09 13.80 -13.73
N VAL A 117 -10.60 13.84 -12.51
CA VAL A 117 -9.76 14.01 -11.32
C VAL A 117 -9.16 12.65 -10.98
N GLN A 118 -7.84 12.60 -10.83
CA GLN A 118 -7.10 11.38 -10.54
C GLN A 118 -6.19 11.59 -9.33
N ASP A 119 -6.15 10.60 -8.46
CA ASP A 119 -5.11 10.45 -7.45
C ASP A 119 -3.87 9.77 -8.04
N LEU A 120 -2.84 9.57 -7.23
CA LEU A 120 -1.60 8.96 -7.73
C LEU A 120 -1.83 7.57 -8.30
N GLU A 121 -2.63 6.73 -7.63
CA GLU A 121 -2.84 5.33 -8.04
C GLU A 121 -3.65 5.25 -9.34
N SER A 122 -4.71 6.02 -9.47
CA SER A 122 -5.50 6.09 -10.72
C SER A 122 -4.72 6.71 -11.88
N ARG A 123 -3.86 7.70 -11.60
CA ARG A 123 -2.99 8.28 -12.63
C ARG A 123 -1.93 7.30 -13.10
N LEU A 124 -1.34 6.53 -12.19
CA LEU A 124 -0.38 5.46 -12.54
C LEU A 124 -1.03 4.37 -13.39
N LEU A 125 -2.25 3.92 -13.04
CA LEU A 125 -3.00 2.97 -13.86
C LEU A 125 -3.21 3.50 -15.29
N HIS A 126 -3.56 4.78 -15.43
CA HIS A 126 -3.69 5.41 -16.74
C HIS A 126 -2.35 5.40 -17.50
N CYS A 127 -1.23 5.76 -16.86
CA CYS A 127 0.08 5.72 -17.49
C CYS A 127 0.51 4.28 -17.87
N MET A 128 0.27 3.30 -17.01
CA MET A 128 0.56 1.90 -17.31
C MET A 128 -0.25 1.41 -18.54
N ALA A 129 -1.49 1.85 -18.67
CA ALA A 129 -2.33 1.50 -19.81
C ALA A 129 -1.89 2.25 -21.08
N SER A 130 -1.76 3.57 -21.03
CA SER A 130 -1.50 4.41 -22.21
C SER A 130 -0.07 4.27 -22.74
N ILE A 131 0.93 4.21 -21.85
CA ILE A 131 2.35 4.19 -22.21
C ILE A 131 2.87 2.75 -22.35
N GLN A 132 2.56 1.86 -21.39
CA GLN A 132 3.09 0.49 -21.37
C GLN A 132 2.14 -0.51 -22.04
N GLY A 133 0.86 -0.17 -22.23
CA GLY A 133 -0.13 -1.02 -22.90
C GLY A 133 -0.73 -2.11 -22.01
N PHE A 134 -0.62 -1.98 -20.69
CA PHE A 134 -1.31 -2.88 -19.76
C PHE A 134 -2.82 -2.66 -19.80
N ASP A 135 -3.57 -3.67 -19.45
CA ASP A 135 -5.01 -3.55 -19.21
C ASP A 135 -5.26 -3.05 -17.78
N ALA A 136 -5.66 -1.78 -17.66
CA ALA A 136 -5.94 -1.14 -16.39
C ALA A 136 -7.05 -1.85 -15.60
N THR A 137 -8.05 -2.42 -16.30
CA THR A 137 -9.15 -3.14 -15.66
C THR A 137 -8.66 -4.45 -15.05
N GLN A 138 -7.80 -5.17 -15.77
CA GLN A 138 -7.19 -6.38 -15.24
C GLN A 138 -6.29 -6.09 -14.04
N ILE A 139 -5.48 -5.01 -14.08
CA ILE A 139 -4.67 -4.61 -12.92
C ILE A 139 -5.57 -4.25 -11.74
N ALA A 140 -6.61 -3.46 -11.95
CA ALA A 140 -7.54 -3.03 -10.91
C ALA A 140 -8.30 -4.21 -10.26
N ALA A 141 -8.49 -5.30 -10.99
CA ALA A 141 -9.14 -6.52 -10.50
C ALA A 141 -8.18 -7.48 -9.77
N GLN A 142 -6.88 -7.26 -9.84
CA GLN A 142 -5.91 -8.11 -9.13
C GLN A 142 -6.03 -7.93 -7.61
N PRO A 143 -5.75 -8.97 -6.83
CA PRO A 143 -5.64 -8.83 -5.39
C PRO A 143 -4.53 -7.83 -5.02
N PHE A 144 -4.79 -7.00 -4.03
CA PHE A 144 -3.78 -6.08 -3.49
C PHE A 144 -2.48 -6.82 -3.09
N GLY A 145 -1.35 -6.21 -3.36
CA GLY A 145 -0.04 -6.78 -3.08
C GLY A 145 0.38 -7.93 -4.01
N LYS A 146 -0.35 -8.19 -5.10
CA LYS A 146 -0.05 -9.25 -6.07
C LYS A 146 0.12 -8.69 -7.48
N GLY A 147 0.93 -9.39 -8.29
CA GLY A 147 1.11 -9.07 -9.71
C GLY A 147 1.46 -7.60 -9.96
N GLU A 148 0.79 -6.97 -10.93
CA GLU A 148 1.00 -5.57 -11.28
C GLU A 148 0.46 -4.60 -10.22
N GLN A 149 -0.47 -5.02 -9.35
CA GLN A 149 -0.87 -4.23 -8.17
C GLN A 149 0.30 -4.03 -7.21
N ALA A 150 1.12 -5.06 -6.95
CA ALA A 150 2.32 -4.94 -6.11
C ALA A 150 3.39 -4.04 -6.73
N ASN A 151 3.46 -3.97 -8.06
CA ASN A 151 4.35 -3.05 -8.77
C ASN A 151 3.82 -1.60 -8.70
N LEU A 152 2.51 -1.43 -8.83
CA LEU A 152 1.86 -0.13 -8.66
C LEU A 152 2.08 0.43 -7.25
N GLU A 153 1.92 -0.40 -6.21
CA GLU A 153 2.22 -0.01 -4.82
C GLU A 153 3.69 0.42 -4.65
N ALA A 154 4.64 -0.22 -5.34
CA ALA A 154 6.04 0.19 -5.32
C ALA A 154 6.26 1.57 -5.99
N TYR A 155 5.63 1.83 -7.13
CA TYR A 155 5.66 3.18 -7.73
C TYR A 155 5.10 4.24 -6.78
N VAL A 156 3.98 3.94 -6.12
CA VAL A 156 3.35 4.84 -5.15
C VAL A 156 4.29 5.15 -3.99
N ALA A 157 5.03 4.14 -3.47
CA ALA A 157 6.01 4.35 -2.42
C ALA A 157 7.10 5.34 -2.85
N TRP A 158 7.75 5.08 -3.97
CA TRP A 158 8.83 5.91 -4.47
C TRP A 158 8.40 7.35 -4.75
N ILE A 159 7.28 7.54 -5.48
CA ILE A 159 6.79 8.87 -5.84
C ILE A 159 6.37 9.67 -4.60
N ALA A 160 5.80 8.99 -3.59
CA ALA A 160 5.48 9.64 -2.32
C ALA A 160 6.75 10.00 -1.54
N GLY A 161 7.77 9.15 -1.53
CA GLY A 161 9.08 9.40 -0.94
C GLY A 161 9.73 10.66 -1.49
N GLU A 162 9.68 10.86 -2.82
CA GLU A 162 10.19 12.04 -3.52
C GLU A 162 9.43 13.35 -3.16
N SER A 163 8.34 13.24 -2.41
CA SER A 163 7.56 14.38 -1.90
C SER A 163 7.60 14.50 -0.38
N LYS A 164 8.38 13.66 0.31
CA LYS A 164 8.46 13.64 1.78
C LYS A 164 8.91 15.00 2.33
N GLY A 165 8.24 15.45 3.38
CA GLY A 165 8.49 16.76 4.01
C GLY A 165 7.88 17.96 3.27
N GLN A 166 7.28 17.77 2.08
CA GLN A 166 6.63 18.86 1.35
C GLN A 166 5.17 19.02 1.80
N PRO A 167 4.64 20.25 1.81
CA PRO A 167 3.25 20.52 2.20
C PRO A 167 2.27 20.09 1.11
N PHE A 168 1.12 19.53 1.51
CA PHE A 168 0.02 19.26 0.60
C PHE A 168 -0.58 20.55 0.04
N ALA A 169 -0.80 20.57 -1.28
CA ALA A 169 -1.38 21.69 -2.01
C ALA A 169 -2.36 21.17 -3.07
N ILE A 170 -3.41 20.48 -2.60
CA ILE A 170 -4.43 19.89 -3.47
C ILE A 170 -5.28 20.99 -4.08
N SER A 171 -5.28 21.06 -5.41
CA SER A 171 -6.00 22.08 -6.15
C SER A 171 -7.53 21.97 -6.00
N GLN A 172 -8.18 23.12 -5.99
CA GLN A 172 -9.63 23.30 -6.11
C GLN A 172 -9.95 24.34 -7.19
N ALA A 173 -9.02 24.56 -8.12
CA ALA A 173 -9.20 25.57 -9.18
C ALA A 173 -10.18 25.09 -10.27
N HIS A 174 -10.11 23.80 -10.65
CA HIS A 174 -10.96 23.24 -11.68
C HIS A 174 -12.35 22.87 -11.13
N PRO A 175 -13.45 23.09 -11.90
CA PRO A 175 -14.81 22.72 -11.45
C PRO A 175 -14.96 21.24 -11.06
N GLU A 176 -14.31 20.32 -11.78
CA GLU A 176 -14.36 18.89 -11.47
C GLU A 176 -13.65 18.56 -10.14
N GLU A 177 -12.60 19.28 -9.76
CA GLU A 177 -11.95 19.12 -8.45
C GLU A 177 -12.89 19.51 -7.32
N LYS A 178 -13.65 20.60 -7.49
CA LYS A 178 -14.68 21.04 -6.54
C LYS A 178 -15.83 20.02 -6.42
N LYS A 179 -16.30 19.47 -7.56
CA LYS A 179 -17.32 18.41 -7.55
C LYS A 179 -16.84 17.15 -6.81
N MET A 180 -15.59 16.75 -7.05
CA MET A 180 -15.00 15.60 -6.38
C MET A 180 -14.78 15.85 -4.89
N TYR A 181 -14.41 17.07 -4.49
CA TYR A 181 -14.34 17.45 -3.08
C TYR A 181 -15.71 17.31 -2.40
N GLU A 182 -16.77 17.88 -3.00
CA GLU A 182 -18.12 17.79 -2.45
C GLU A 182 -18.65 16.34 -2.41
N LEU A 183 -18.34 15.54 -3.42
CA LEU A 183 -18.65 14.11 -3.41
C LEU A 183 -17.92 13.40 -2.26
N GLY A 184 -16.62 13.62 -2.12
CA GLY A 184 -15.80 13.03 -1.07
C GLY A 184 -16.28 13.43 0.34
N LYS A 185 -16.63 14.70 0.53
CA LYS A 185 -17.23 15.20 1.77
C LYS A 185 -18.55 14.49 2.08
N ARG A 186 -19.47 14.40 1.11
CA ARG A 186 -20.74 13.66 1.31
C ARG A 186 -20.49 12.19 1.66
N MET A 187 -19.59 11.53 0.94
CA MET A 187 -19.25 10.12 1.20
C MET A 187 -18.59 9.91 2.57
N PHE A 188 -17.77 10.85 3.02
CA PHE A 188 -17.13 10.79 4.34
C PHE A 188 -18.17 10.78 5.49
N PHE A 189 -19.26 11.51 5.34
CA PHE A 189 -20.36 11.58 6.32
C PHE A 189 -21.53 10.63 6.02
N TYR A 190 -21.50 9.93 4.88
CA TYR A 190 -22.57 9.01 4.51
C TYR A 190 -22.58 7.79 5.43
N ARG A 191 -23.70 7.56 6.09
CA ARG A 191 -23.92 6.38 6.93
C ARG A 191 -24.50 5.24 6.09
N GLY A 192 -23.97 4.04 6.32
CA GLY A 192 -24.41 2.86 5.58
C GLY A 192 -23.76 1.58 6.07
N GLY A 193 -23.94 0.53 5.27
CA GLY A 193 -23.52 -0.81 5.64
C GLY A 193 -24.34 -1.38 6.79
N THR A 194 -24.06 -2.61 7.20
CA THR A 194 -24.80 -3.32 8.27
C THR A 194 -24.60 -2.70 9.65
N HIS A 195 -23.56 -1.90 9.83
CA HIS A 195 -23.26 -1.23 11.09
C HIS A 195 -23.81 0.20 11.14
N ASP A 196 -24.40 0.71 10.06
CA ASP A 196 -24.84 2.09 9.93
C ASP A 196 -23.77 3.10 10.36
N PHE A 197 -22.52 2.88 9.96
CA PHE A 197 -21.40 3.78 10.22
C PHE A 197 -21.09 4.66 9.01
N ALA A 198 -20.34 5.72 9.26
CA ALA A 198 -19.69 6.55 8.26
C ALA A 198 -18.19 6.58 8.54
N CYS A 199 -17.37 7.07 7.59
CA CYS A 199 -15.97 7.39 7.89
C CYS A 199 -15.88 8.34 9.09
N ALA A 200 -16.80 9.32 9.13
CA ALA A 200 -16.96 10.29 10.23
C ALA A 200 -17.20 9.64 11.59
N SER A 201 -17.87 8.47 11.66
CA SER A 201 -18.12 7.79 12.94
C SER A 201 -16.83 7.47 13.72
N CYS A 202 -15.72 7.29 13.00
CA CYS A 202 -14.42 7.01 13.59
C CYS A 202 -13.42 8.17 13.41
N HIS A 203 -13.63 9.05 12.44
CA HIS A 203 -12.63 10.03 12.01
C HIS A 203 -13.11 11.49 12.06
N ALA A 204 -14.22 11.80 12.74
CA ALA A 204 -14.70 13.18 12.91
C ALA A 204 -14.60 13.68 14.36
N SER A 205 -13.93 12.95 15.23
CA SER A 205 -13.73 13.36 16.63
C SER A 205 -12.32 13.05 17.07
N ASP A 206 -11.82 13.83 18.02
CA ASP A 206 -10.54 13.58 18.67
C ASP A 206 -10.67 12.44 19.69
N ASN A 207 -9.54 11.83 20.05
CA ASN A 207 -9.43 10.80 21.09
C ASN A 207 -10.21 9.49 20.82
N ILE A 208 -10.61 9.25 19.58
CA ILE A 208 -11.16 7.96 19.19
C ILE A 208 -10.02 6.94 19.09
N ARG A 209 -10.17 5.82 19.80
CA ARG A 209 -9.15 4.78 19.87
C ARG A 209 -9.70 3.42 19.46
N ILE A 210 -9.00 2.74 18.56
CA ILE A 210 -9.29 1.36 18.16
C ILE A 210 -8.02 0.53 18.23
N ARG A 211 -8.07 -0.60 18.94
CA ARG A 211 -6.95 -1.58 19.04
C ARG A 211 -5.61 -0.90 19.42
N LEU A 212 -5.62 -0.05 20.45
CA LEU A 212 -4.45 0.69 20.95
C LEU A 212 -3.89 1.71 19.95
N GLN A 213 -4.65 2.10 18.94
CA GLN A 213 -4.28 3.16 17.99
C GLN A 213 -5.27 4.30 18.09
N ASP A 214 -4.74 5.51 18.25
CA ASP A 214 -5.53 6.71 18.14
C ASP A 214 -5.86 6.96 16.66
N LEU A 215 -7.13 7.21 16.38
CA LEU A 215 -7.57 7.51 15.02
C LEU A 215 -7.45 9.02 14.78
N PRO A 216 -6.89 9.44 13.63
CA PRO A 216 -6.81 10.85 13.31
C PRO A 216 -8.20 11.44 13.04
N ASN A 217 -8.46 12.64 13.53
CA ASN A 217 -9.62 13.41 13.17
C ASN A 217 -9.42 14.03 11.78
N LEU A 218 -10.00 13.39 10.77
CA LEU A 218 -9.82 13.77 9.35
C LEU A 218 -10.67 14.99 8.93
N THR A 219 -11.45 15.56 9.84
CA THR A 219 -12.17 16.82 9.62
C THR A 219 -11.34 18.05 10.01
N GLN A 220 -10.19 17.82 10.65
CA GLN A 220 -9.27 18.86 11.09
C GLN A 220 -7.96 18.75 10.31
N GLN A 221 -7.37 19.89 9.97
CA GLN A 221 -6.15 19.97 9.16
C GLN A 221 -5.01 19.09 9.73
N ALA A 222 -4.72 19.22 11.02
CA ALA A 222 -3.64 18.47 11.65
C ALA A 222 -3.90 16.94 11.64
N GLY A 223 -5.13 16.52 11.90
CA GLY A 223 -5.53 15.11 11.85
C GLY A 223 -5.53 14.57 10.43
N ALA A 224 -5.99 15.35 9.45
CA ALA A 224 -5.96 14.97 8.04
C ALA A 224 -4.51 14.86 7.53
N ALA A 225 -3.63 15.79 7.89
CA ALA A 225 -2.22 15.71 7.55
C ALA A 225 -1.54 14.48 8.16
N ALA A 226 -1.80 14.16 9.43
CA ALA A 226 -1.27 12.97 10.11
C ALA A 226 -1.88 11.65 9.56
N GLY A 227 -3.13 11.69 9.12
CA GLY A 227 -3.85 10.55 8.53
C GLY A 227 -3.53 10.34 7.06
N PHE A 228 -3.95 11.25 6.20
CA PHE A 228 -3.77 11.18 4.75
C PHE A 228 -2.28 11.24 4.37
N GLY A 229 -1.53 12.18 4.96
CA GLY A 229 -0.11 12.40 4.67
C GLY A 229 0.84 11.28 5.10
N ALA A 230 0.34 10.27 5.82
CA ALA A 230 1.13 9.10 6.21
C ALA A 230 1.01 7.92 5.24
N TRP A 231 0.17 7.99 4.22
CA TRP A 231 0.00 6.94 3.23
C TRP A 231 0.61 7.33 1.89
N PRO A 232 1.30 6.40 1.18
CA PRO A 232 1.42 4.95 1.47
C PRO A 232 2.15 4.66 2.77
N ALA A 233 1.91 3.46 3.32
CA ALA A 233 2.56 3.03 4.53
C ALA A 233 2.88 1.53 4.52
N TYR A 234 4.03 1.16 5.07
CA TYR A 234 4.31 -0.24 5.36
C TYR A 234 3.47 -0.69 6.55
N ARG A 235 2.67 -1.73 6.35
CA ARG A 235 1.79 -2.33 7.36
C ARG A 235 2.50 -3.50 8.02
N VAL A 236 3.03 -3.31 9.22
CA VAL A 236 3.75 -4.36 9.98
C VAL A 236 2.91 -5.62 10.15
N SER A 237 1.60 -5.47 10.42
CA SER A 237 0.69 -6.59 10.64
C SER A 237 0.43 -7.46 9.40
N SER A 238 0.69 -6.96 8.21
CA SER A 238 0.55 -7.70 6.94
C SER A 238 1.86 -7.96 6.23
N GLY A 239 2.96 -7.31 6.64
CA GLY A 239 4.24 -7.41 5.95
C GLY A 239 4.24 -6.78 4.56
N GLU A 240 3.34 -5.84 4.28
CA GLU A 240 3.11 -5.28 2.96
C GLU A 240 3.02 -3.75 2.98
N LEU A 241 3.39 -3.13 1.87
CA LEU A 241 3.10 -1.72 1.63
C LEU A 241 1.66 -1.56 1.17
N TRP A 242 0.95 -0.59 1.73
CA TRP A 242 -0.41 -0.25 1.35
C TRP A 242 -0.49 1.19 0.87
N GLY A 243 -1.09 1.42 -0.30
CA GLY A 243 -1.49 2.73 -0.78
C GLY A 243 -2.75 3.24 -0.11
N MET A 244 -3.12 4.49 -0.40
CA MET A 244 -4.35 5.11 0.15
C MET A 244 -5.60 4.42 -0.39
N GLN A 245 -5.63 4.02 -1.64
CA GLN A 245 -6.75 3.30 -2.24
C GLN A 245 -7.02 1.98 -1.50
N ARG A 246 -5.97 1.20 -1.25
CA ARG A 246 -6.07 -0.04 -0.47
C ARG A 246 -6.56 0.24 0.96
N ARG A 247 -6.07 1.32 1.59
CA ARG A 247 -6.52 1.72 2.94
C ARG A 247 -8.00 2.07 2.97
N ILE A 248 -8.49 2.83 2.00
CA ILE A 248 -9.91 3.18 1.89
C ILE A 248 -10.75 1.90 1.69
N ASN A 249 -10.35 1.03 0.76
CA ASN A 249 -11.03 -0.24 0.50
C ASN A 249 -11.11 -1.13 1.76
N ASP A 250 -10.03 -1.17 2.56
CA ASP A 250 -10.03 -1.91 3.83
C ASP A 250 -11.01 -1.30 4.86
N CYS A 251 -11.13 0.04 4.91
CA CYS A 251 -12.15 0.68 5.74
C CYS A 251 -13.58 0.31 5.31
N PHE A 252 -13.86 0.32 4.00
CA PHE A 252 -15.16 -0.12 3.47
C PHE A 252 -15.47 -1.56 3.88
N ARG A 253 -14.50 -2.46 3.74
CA ARG A 253 -14.61 -3.87 4.16
C ARG A 253 -14.90 -3.99 5.67
N GLN A 254 -14.18 -3.22 6.51
CA GLN A 254 -14.36 -3.25 7.97
C GLN A 254 -15.73 -2.71 8.39
N GLN A 255 -16.24 -1.70 7.69
CA GLN A 255 -17.56 -1.12 7.93
C GLN A 255 -18.71 -1.94 7.31
N ARG A 256 -18.39 -3.02 6.60
CA ARG A 256 -19.40 -3.80 5.86
C ARG A 256 -20.15 -2.99 4.81
N PHE A 257 -19.49 -1.98 4.25
CA PHE A 257 -19.95 -1.32 3.04
C PHE A 257 -19.78 -2.24 1.81
N PRO A 258 -20.56 -2.03 0.74
CA PRO A 258 -20.25 -2.62 -0.56
C PRO A 258 -18.83 -2.25 -1.00
N TYR A 259 -18.19 -3.14 -1.77
CA TYR A 259 -16.87 -2.88 -2.33
C TYR A 259 -16.90 -1.63 -3.24
N PRO A 260 -16.11 -0.59 -2.95
CA PRO A 260 -16.22 0.68 -3.67
C PRO A 260 -15.56 0.65 -5.06
N GLY A 261 -14.81 -0.40 -5.38
CA GLY A 261 -13.92 -0.46 -6.53
C GLY A 261 -12.57 0.23 -6.29
N TYR A 262 -11.52 -0.35 -6.85
CA TYR A 262 -10.20 0.25 -6.82
C TYR A 262 -10.15 1.45 -7.77
N THR A 263 -9.65 2.59 -7.31
CA THR A 263 -9.59 3.87 -8.05
C THR A 263 -10.94 4.35 -8.62
N SER A 264 -12.04 3.97 -7.97
CA SER A 264 -13.37 4.47 -8.33
C SER A 264 -13.53 5.96 -7.99
N ASP A 265 -14.54 6.61 -8.58
CA ASP A 265 -14.82 8.02 -8.27
C ASP A 265 -15.07 8.26 -6.78
N VAL A 266 -15.65 7.27 -6.08
CA VAL A 266 -15.88 7.36 -4.62
C VAL A 266 -14.56 7.39 -3.85
N THR A 267 -13.62 6.51 -4.17
CA THR A 267 -12.35 6.42 -3.44
C THR A 267 -11.41 7.58 -3.79
N VAL A 268 -11.42 8.02 -5.05
CA VAL A 268 -10.70 9.23 -5.49
C VAL A 268 -11.29 10.47 -4.83
N ALA A 269 -12.62 10.60 -4.76
CA ALA A 269 -13.30 11.72 -4.10
C ALA A 269 -12.97 11.80 -2.59
N LEU A 270 -12.94 10.65 -1.90
CA LEU A 270 -12.49 10.60 -0.50
C LEU A 270 -11.04 11.06 -0.36
N SER A 271 -10.16 10.68 -1.29
CA SER A 271 -8.76 11.16 -1.32
C SER A 271 -8.69 12.68 -1.56
N VAL A 272 -9.54 13.24 -2.44
CA VAL A 272 -9.65 14.70 -2.63
C VAL A 272 -10.07 15.40 -1.34
N TYR A 273 -11.15 14.91 -0.70
CA TYR A 273 -11.63 15.50 0.56
C TYR A 273 -10.56 15.52 1.65
N MET A 274 -9.90 14.38 1.88
CA MET A 274 -8.85 14.26 2.89
C MET A 274 -7.62 15.10 2.54
N GLY A 275 -7.20 15.10 1.27
CA GLY A 275 -6.04 15.86 0.81
C GLY A 275 -6.24 17.37 0.88
N VAL A 276 -7.42 17.87 0.52
CA VAL A 276 -7.79 19.29 0.70
C VAL A 276 -7.83 19.68 2.16
N THR A 277 -8.39 18.82 3.02
CA THR A 277 -8.40 19.06 4.47
C THR A 277 -7.00 19.06 5.07
N ALA A 278 -6.08 18.25 4.50
CA ALA A 278 -4.67 18.18 4.91
C ALA A 278 -3.80 19.34 4.39
N ALA A 279 -4.36 20.29 3.61
CA ALA A 279 -3.58 21.35 2.95
C ALA A 279 -2.66 22.10 3.93
N GLY A 280 -1.40 22.31 3.50
CA GLY A 280 -0.35 22.91 4.31
C GLY A 280 0.34 21.95 5.28
N GLY A 281 -0.23 20.79 5.58
CA GLY A 281 0.42 19.74 6.35
C GLY A 281 1.47 18.99 5.52
N GLN A 282 2.54 18.51 6.15
CA GLN A 282 3.64 17.85 5.46
C GLN A 282 3.34 16.38 5.17
N SER A 283 3.75 15.91 4.00
CA SER A 283 3.79 14.48 3.69
C SER A 283 4.90 13.80 4.50
N ILE A 284 4.56 12.73 5.20
CA ILE A 284 5.51 11.86 5.91
C ILE A 284 5.59 10.47 5.26
N ALA A 285 4.92 10.32 4.13
CA ALA A 285 4.92 9.07 3.37
C ALA A 285 6.25 8.86 2.61
N PRO A 286 6.66 7.59 2.41
CA PRO A 286 6.06 6.38 2.98
C PRO A 286 6.30 6.26 4.48
N SER A 287 5.25 5.94 5.23
CA SER A 287 5.35 5.78 6.68
C SER A 287 5.32 4.30 7.10
N ILE A 288 5.40 4.06 8.41
CA ILE A 288 5.18 2.73 8.98
C ILE A 288 3.94 2.76 9.86
N LYS A 289 3.09 1.74 9.72
CA LYS A 289 1.85 1.57 10.50
C LYS A 289 1.75 0.13 11.01
N ARG A 290 1.10 -0.04 12.16
CA ARG A 290 0.85 -1.36 12.73
C ARG A 290 -0.08 -2.21 11.87
#